data_082d180fd2d3ba3771142d73460ffdea
#
_entry.id   082d180fd2d3ba3771142d73460ffdea
#
_cell.length_a   1.000
_cell.length_b   1.000
_cell.length_c   1.000
_cell.angle_alpha   90.00
_cell.angle_beta   90.00
_cell.angle_gamma   90.00
#
_symmetry.space_group_name_H-M   'P 1'
#
loop_
_entity.id
_entity.type
_entity.pdbx_description
1 polymer ?
#
loop_
_entity_poly.entity_id
_entity_poly.type
_entity_poly.pdbx_seq_one_letter_code
_entity_poly.pdbx_strand_id
1 'polypeptide(L)'
;AVHRQLMSDVPYGVLLSGGLDSSITSAIAKKYAQKRIESGDTQEAWWPQLHSFSIGLDGSPDLAAAQIVSDHIGTIHHEVTFTIQEGLDAIRDVIYHLETYDITTIRASTPMYLLARVIKSMGIKMVLSGEGADEIFGGYLYFHKAPNAEELHKETVRKLDKLYQYDCLRANKSLAAWGIEGRVPFLDKEFMDVAMRINPQDKMIN
;
A
#
# COMPACT_ATOMS: atom_id res chain seq x y z
N ALA A 1 5.79 5.12 12.63
CA ALA A 1 5.67 3.94 11.76
C ALA A 1 6.49 4.10 10.49
N VAL A 2 6.12 4.99 9.53
CA VAL A 2 6.81 5.12 8.23
C VAL A 2 8.32 5.26 8.39
N HIS A 3 8.79 6.21 9.19
CA HIS A 3 10.22 6.45 9.41
C HIS A 3 10.99 5.17 9.81
N ARG A 4 10.48 4.40 10.77
CA ARG A 4 11.11 3.13 11.19
C ARG A 4 11.15 2.07 10.08
N GLN A 5 10.18 2.09 9.19
CA GLN A 5 10.08 1.13 8.08
C GLN A 5 10.92 1.53 6.85
N LEU A 6 11.58 2.69 6.87
CA LEU A 6 12.51 3.08 5.82
C LEU A 6 13.93 2.51 6.02
N MET A 7 14.20 1.83 7.14
CA MET A 7 15.47 1.14 7.37
C MET A 7 15.70 0.09 6.29
N SER A 8 16.66 0.32 5.40
CA SER A 8 16.90 -0.55 4.25
C SER A 8 18.30 -0.35 3.69
N ASP A 9 18.96 -1.45 3.38
CA ASP A 9 20.23 -1.52 2.65
C ASP A 9 20.04 -1.78 1.14
N VAL A 10 18.79 -1.78 0.68
CA VAL A 10 18.42 -2.00 -0.72
C VAL A 10 17.55 -0.84 -1.25
N PRO A 11 17.51 -0.62 -2.58
CA PRO A 11 16.62 0.36 -3.19
C PRO A 11 15.16 0.06 -2.85
N TYR A 12 14.42 1.11 -2.51
CA TYR A 12 13.01 1.00 -2.18
C TYR A 12 12.16 2.08 -2.86
N GLY A 13 10.86 1.86 -2.88
CA GLY A 13 9.88 2.79 -3.43
C GLY A 13 8.58 2.81 -2.66
N VAL A 14 7.58 3.47 -3.20
CA VAL A 14 6.23 3.55 -2.63
C VAL A 14 5.19 3.17 -3.68
N LEU A 15 4.14 2.47 -3.27
CA LEU A 15 2.95 2.26 -4.07
C LEU A 15 2.05 3.50 -3.91
N LEU A 16 1.71 4.14 -5.02
CA LEU A 16 0.99 5.40 -5.04
C LEU A 16 -0.24 5.31 -5.95
N SER A 17 -1.42 5.32 -5.37
CA SER A 17 -2.71 5.32 -6.10
C SER A 17 -3.33 6.70 -6.26
N GLY A 18 -2.77 7.72 -5.61
CA GLY A 18 -3.38 9.04 -5.52
C GLY A 18 -4.47 9.17 -4.46
N GLY A 19 -4.86 8.07 -3.80
CA GLY A 19 -5.73 8.08 -2.62
C GLY A 19 -5.02 8.63 -1.37
N LEU A 20 -5.78 9.00 -0.35
CA LEU A 20 -5.27 9.67 0.85
C LEU A 20 -4.16 8.86 1.54
N ASP A 21 -4.35 7.58 1.75
CA ASP A 21 -3.46 6.72 2.54
C ASP A 21 -2.11 6.52 1.86
N SER A 22 -2.12 6.19 0.58
CA SER A 22 -0.90 6.06 -0.22
C SER A 22 -0.16 7.40 -0.34
N SER A 23 -0.90 8.50 -0.45
CA SER A 23 -0.33 9.86 -0.55
C SER A 23 0.34 10.28 0.75
N ILE A 24 -0.27 10.07 1.90
CA ILE A 24 0.31 10.36 3.21
C ILE A 24 1.56 9.50 3.44
N THR A 25 1.48 8.21 3.19
CA THR A 25 2.61 7.29 3.32
C THR A 25 3.79 7.76 2.46
N SER A 26 3.52 8.11 1.19
CA SER A 26 4.53 8.57 0.25
C SER A 26 5.14 9.91 0.64
N ALA A 27 4.32 10.86 1.11
CA ALA A 27 4.80 12.17 1.56
C ALA A 27 5.72 12.06 2.78
N ILE A 28 5.36 11.21 3.75
CA ILE A 28 6.19 10.95 4.92
C ILE A 28 7.48 10.21 4.51
N ALA A 29 7.38 9.21 3.63
CA ALA A 29 8.56 8.50 3.12
C ALA A 29 9.52 9.47 2.42
N LYS A 30 9.02 10.38 1.58
CA LYS A 30 9.83 11.40 0.90
C LYS A 30 10.56 12.32 1.86
N LYS A 31 9.91 12.72 2.96
CA LYS A 31 10.50 13.56 3.98
C LYS A 31 11.78 12.96 4.57
N TYR A 32 11.84 11.64 4.70
CA TYR A 32 12.94 10.92 5.34
C TYR A 32 13.87 10.18 4.35
N ALA A 33 13.49 10.06 3.07
CA ALA A 33 14.22 9.28 2.08
C ALA A 33 15.66 9.72 1.81
N GLN A 34 16.02 10.96 2.18
CA GLN A 34 17.37 11.50 1.96
C GLN A 34 18.37 11.11 3.04
N LYS A 35 17.93 10.55 4.17
CA LYS A 35 18.74 10.24 5.33
C LYS A 35 18.71 8.76 5.69
N ARG A 36 19.81 8.31 6.27
CA ARG A 36 19.92 6.91 6.76
C ARG A 36 19.44 6.84 8.20
N ILE A 37 18.40 6.04 8.42
CA ILE A 37 17.81 5.85 9.74
C ILE A 37 18.80 5.16 10.69
N GLU A 38 19.60 4.21 10.19
CA GLU A 38 20.60 3.48 10.96
C GLU A 38 21.68 4.38 11.55
N SER A 39 21.91 5.55 10.94
CA SER A 39 22.84 6.54 11.43
C SER A 39 22.20 7.63 12.32
N GLY A 40 20.92 7.47 12.69
CA GLY A 40 20.16 8.51 13.38
C GLY A 40 19.97 9.77 12.53
N ASP A 41 19.73 9.59 11.23
CA ASP A 41 19.52 10.63 10.23
C ASP A 41 20.72 11.60 10.04
N THR A 42 21.93 11.16 10.40
CA THR A 42 23.16 11.97 10.25
C THR A 42 23.86 11.79 8.92
N GLN A 43 23.65 10.66 8.24
CA GLN A 43 24.26 10.35 6.95
C GLN A 43 23.23 10.37 5.82
N GLU A 44 23.67 10.64 4.60
CA GLU A 44 22.83 10.55 3.42
C GLU A 44 22.44 9.11 3.12
N ALA A 45 21.23 8.92 2.57
CA ALA A 45 20.76 7.63 2.13
C ALA A 45 21.57 7.11 0.94
N TRP A 46 21.65 5.77 0.82
CA TRP A 46 22.26 5.12 -0.34
C TRP A 46 21.51 5.43 -1.64
N TRP A 47 20.18 5.58 -1.55
CA TRP A 47 19.27 5.91 -2.66
C TRP A 47 18.38 7.08 -2.25
N PRO A 48 18.85 8.34 -2.41
CA PRO A 48 18.15 9.51 -1.90
C PRO A 48 16.92 9.90 -2.72
N GLN A 49 16.76 9.33 -3.91
CA GLN A 49 15.61 9.57 -4.77
C GLN A 49 14.53 8.53 -4.51
N LEU A 50 13.35 9.00 -4.10
CA LEU A 50 12.21 8.12 -3.87
C LEU A 50 11.46 7.87 -5.18
N HIS A 51 11.30 6.60 -5.52
CA HIS A 51 10.49 6.14 -6.65
C HIS A 51 9.07 5.84 -6.18
N SER A 52 8.08 6.24 -6.97
CA SER A 52 6.67 5.90 -6.75
C SER A 52 6.12 5.12 -7.94
N PHE A 53 5.18 4.22 -7.65
CA PHE A 53 4.64 3.29 -8.63
C PHE A 53 3.13 3.27 -8.60
N SER A 54 2.51 3.37 -9.78
CA SER A 54 1.08 3.16 -9.98
C SER A 54 0.83 2.19 -11.12
N ILE A 55 -0.31 1.52 -11.11
CA ILE A 55 -0.74 0.64 -12.19
C ILE A 55 -2.24 0.79 -12.43
N GLY A 56 -2.65 0.79 -13.69
CA GLY A 56 -4.05 0.84 -14.08
C GLY A 56 -4.28 0.48 -15.54
N LEU A 57 -5.53 0.41 -15.91
CA LEU A 57 -5.91 0.39 -17.34
C LEU A 57 -5.67 1.77 -17.94
N ASP A 58 -5.47 1.82 -19.23
CA ASP A 58 -5.34 3.10 -19.96
C ASP A 58 -6.53 4.02 -19.65
N GLY A 59 -6.24 5.29 -19.36
CA GLY A 59 -7.24 6.29 -18.97
C GLY A 59 -7.82 6.13 -17.57
N SER A 60 -7.23 5.29 -16.70
CA SER A 60 -7.67 5.17 -15.30
C SER A 60 -7.52 6.49 -14.54
N PRO A 61 -8.58 6.96 -13.84
CA PRO A 61 -8.50 8.18 -13.03
C PRO A 61 -7.48 8.09 -11.88
N ASP A 62 -7.22 6.90 -11.39
CA ASP A 62 -6.24 6.69 -10.31
C ASP A 62 -4.80 6.97 -10.80
N LEU A 63 -4.49 6.68 -12.06
CA LEU A 63 -3.19 7.01 -12.65
C LEU A 63 -2.96 8.51 -12.69
N ALA A 64 -3.98 9.26 -13.14
CA ALA A 64 -3.91 10.72 -13.16
C ALA A 64 -3.78 11.32 -11.76
N ALA A 65 -4.52 10.78 -10.78
CA ALA A 65 -4.42 11.21 -9.39
C ALA A 65 -3.04 10.90 -8.80
N ALA A 66 -2.47 9.73 -9.07
CA ALA A 66 -1.13 9.35 -8.64
C ALA A 66 -0.06 10.29 -9.21
N GLN A 67 -0.18 10.68 -10.49
CA GLN A 67 0.76 11.63 -11.11
C GLN A 67 0.71 13.00 -10.42
N ILE A 68 -0.49 13.55 -10.15
CA ILE A 68 -0.64 14.83 -9.44
C ILE A 68 0.04 14.78 -8.08
N VAL A 69 -0.18 13.72 -7.32
CA VAL A 69 0.44 13.55 -5.99
C VAL A 69 1.96 13.40 -6.11
N SER A 70 2.43 12.61 -7.08
CA SER A 70 3.86 12.44 -7.34
C SER A 70 4.56 13.76 -7.67
N ASP A 71 3.97 14.58 -8.52
CA ASP A 71 4.49 15.90 -8.88
C ASP A 71 4.58 16.81 -7.66
N HIS A 72 3.55 16.78 -6.79
CA HIS A 72 3.52 17.57 -5.56
C HIS A 72 4.58 17.15 -4.56
N ILE A 73 4.77 15.84 -4.37
CA ILE A 73 5.73 15.28 -3.40
C ILE A 73 7.17 15.32 -3.95
N GLY A 74 7.33 15.30 -5.27
CA GLY A 74 8.62 15.26 -5.96
C GLY A 74 9.25 13.87 -5.95
N THR A 75 8.46 12.82 -6.25
CA THR A 75 8.97 11.47 -6.47
C THR A 75 9.31 11.23 -7.95
N ILE A 76 10.12 10.22 -8.24
CA ILE A 76 10.27 9.72 -9.60
C ILE A 76 9.13 8.73 -9.85
N HIS A 77 8.11 9.18 -10.58
CA HIS A 77 6.91 8.39 -10.82
C HIS A 77 7.05 7.41 -11.98
N HIS A 78 6.54 6.20 -11.77
CA HIS A 78 6.46 5.16 -12.77
C HIS A 78 5.02 4.72 -12.91
N GLU A 79 4.37 5.25 -13.93
CA GLU A 79 3.04 4.82 -14.33
C GLU A 79 3.16 3.55 -15.20
N VAL A 80 2.43 2.53 -14.82
CA VAL A 80 2.36 1.26 -15.56
C VAL A 80 0.94 1.07 -16.05
N THR A 81 0.77 0.87 -17.34
CA THR A 81 -0.51 0.49 -17.93
C THR A 81 -0.50 -1.00 -18.29
N PHE A 82 -1.64 -1.65 -18.20
CA PHE A 82 -1.83 -3.01 -18.66
C PHE A 82 -3.17 -3.13 -19.39
N THR A 83 -3.27 -4.08 -20.28
CA THR A 83 -4.49 -4.39 -21.04
C THR A 83 -5.34 -5.41 -20.28
N ILE A 84 -6.64 -5.46 -20.61
CA ILE A 84 -7.55 -6.49 -20.06
C ILE A 84 -7.00 -7.89 -20.37
N GLN A 85 -6.44 -8.10 -21.58
CA GLN A 85 -5.89 -9.40 -21.95
C GLN A 85 -4.68 -9.77 -21.09
N GLU A 86 -3.74 -8.86 -20.86
CA GLU A 86 -2.61 -9.11 -19.96
C GLU A 86 -3.07 -9.46 -18.54
N GLY A 87 -4.13 -8.78 -18.06
CA GLY A 87 -4.75 -9.11 -16.78
C GLY A 87 -5.33 -10.53 -16.77
N LEU A 88 -6.06 -10.92 -17.80
CA LEU A 88 -6.65 -12.27 -17.94
C LEU A 88 -5.56 -13.35 -18.02
N ASP A 89 -4.51 -13.11 -18.79
CA ASP A 89 -3.40 -14.05 -18.97
C ASP A 89 -2.64 -14.27 -17.66
N ALA A 90 -2.56 -13.26 -16.80
CA ALA A 90 -1.87 -13.35 -15.51
C ALA A 90 -2.66 -14.12 -14.43
N ILE A 91 -3.98 -14.32 -14.58
CA ILE A 91 -4.85 -14.89 -13.52
C ILE A 91 -4.33 -16.24 -13.01
N ARG A 92 -3.89 -17.11 -13.90
CA ARG A 92 -3.40 -18.45 -13.52
C ARG A 92 -2.17 -18.36 -12.60
N ASP A 93 -1.23 -17.48 -12.93
CA ASP A 93 -0.01 -17.28 -12.14
C ASP A 93 -0.35 -16.58 -10.81
N VAL A 94 -1.29 -15.63 -10.83
CA VAL A 94 -1.80 -14.97 -9.63
C VAL A 94 -2.40 -16.00 -8.68
N ILE A 95 -3.29 -16.89 -9.14
CA ILE A 95 -3.89 -17.97 -8.33
C ILE A 95 -2.79 -18.86 -7.75
N TYR A 96 -1.81 -19.24 -8.56
CA TYR A 96 -0.70 -20.09 -8.13
C TYR A 96 0.10 -19.46 -6.98
N HIS A 97 0.46 -18.18 -7.11
CA HIS A 97 1.25 -17.49 -6.10
C HIS A 97 0.45 -17.11 -4.84
N LEU A 98 -0.83 -16.76 -4.99
CA LEU A 98 -1.69 -16.39 -3.87
C LEU A 98 -2.23 -17.59 -3.09
N GLU A 99 -2.29 -18.77 -3.74
CA GLU A 99 -2.81 -19.99 -3.13
C GLU A 99 -4.25 -19.84 -2.60
N THR A 100 -5.08 -19.06 -3.31
CA THR A 100 -6.49 -18.82 -2.96
C THR A 100 -7.35 -18.73 -4.22
N TYR A 101 -8.65 -19.04 -4.07
CA TYR A 101 -9.68 -18.88 -5.09
C TYR A 101 -10.68 -17.76 -4.76
N ASP A 102 -10.40 -16.96 -3.75
CA ASP A 102 -11.24 -15.80 -3.44
C ASP A 102 -11.21 -14.78 -4.57
N ILE A 103 -12.38 -14.52 -5.15
CA ILE A 103 -12.53 -13.67 -6.34
C ILE A 103 -12.01 -12.25 -6.08
N THR A 104 -12.32 -11.69 -4.93
CA THR A 104 -11.91 -10.33 -4.58
C THR A 104 -10.39 -10.22 -4.47
N THR A 105 -9.79 -11.20 -3.78
CA THR A 105 -8.33 -11.28 -3.62
C THR A 105 -7.63 -11.42 -4.97
N ILE A 106 -8.08 -12.34 -5.83
CA ILE A 106 -7.48 -12.54 -7.17
C ILE A 106 -7.60 -11.29 -8.03
N ARG A 107 -8.79 -10.69 -8.09
CA ARG A 107 -9.04 -9.48 -8.89
C ARG A 107 -8.12 -8.32 -8.48
N ALA A 108 -8.01 -8.06 -7.18
CA ALA A 108 -7.18 -6.98 -6.66
C ALA A 108 -5.68 -7.27 -6.75
N SER A 109 -5.29 -8.55 -6.71
CA SER A 109 -3.89 -8.97 -6.82
C SER A 109 -3.33 -8.90 -8.22
N THR A 110 -4.17 -9.07 -9.25
CA THR A 110 -3.69 -9.13 -10.64
C THR A 110 -2.90 -7.87 -11.04
N PRO A 111 -3.39 -6.65 -10.88
CA PRO A 111 -2.59 -5.46 -11.17
C PRO A 111 -1.35 -5.36 -10.26
N MET A 112 -1.44 -5.68 -8.99
CA MET A 112 -0.30 -5.64 -8.07
C MET A 112 0.79 -6.63 -8.47
N TYR A 113 0.43 -7.83 -8.91
CA TYR A 113 1.36 -8.83 -9.44
C TYR A 113 2.09 -8.33 -10.69
N LEU A 114 1.37 -7.71 -11.63
CA LEU A 114 1.94 -7.13 -12.84
C LEU A 114 2.86 -5.95 -12.53
N LEU A 115 2.46 -5.08 -11.59
CA LEU A 115 3.30 -3.98 -11.11
C LEU A 115 4.58 -4.47 -10.45
N ALA A 116 4.49 -5.48 -9.61
CA ALA A 116 5.64 -6.07 -8.93
C ALA A 116 6.70 -6.59 -9.91
N ARG A 117 6.28 -7.15 -11.04
CA ARG A 117 7.18 -7.55 -12.14
C ARG A 117 8.00 -6.37 -12.65
N VAL A 118 7.36 -5.23 -12.89
CA VAL A 118 8.02 -4.01 -13.35
C VAL A 118 8.97 -3.46 -12.29
N ILE A 119 8.52 -3.35 -11.05
CA ILE A 119 9.35 -2.89 -9.92
C ILE A 119 10.61 -3.77 -9.79
N LYS A 120 10.46 -5.09 -9.91
CA LYS A 120 11.58 -6.04 -9.89
C LYS A 120 12.59 -5.77 -11.00
N SER A 121 12.13 -5.47 -12.21
CA SER A 121 13.01 -5.20 -13.37
C SER A 121 13.87 -3.96 -13.19
N MET A 122 13.42 -3.02 -12.34
CA MET A 122 14.14 -1.80 -11.98
C MET A 122 15.14 -1.99 -10.83
N GLY A 123 15.27 -3.20 -10.31
CA GLY A 123 16.21 -3.52 -9.22
C GLY A 123 15.72 -3.13 -7.82
N ILE A 124 14.49 -2.64 -7.69
CA ILE A 124 13.89 -2.29 -6.40
C ILE A 124 13.47 -3.56 -5.68
N LYS A 125 13.71 -3.61 -4.37
CA LYS A 125 13.53 -4.80 -3.54
C LYS A 125 12.48 -4.64 -2.45
N MET A 126 12.09 -3.42 -2.15
CA MET A 126 11.12 -3.11 -1.11
C MET A 126 10.20 -1.97 -1.54
N VAL A 127 8.95 -2.04 -1.16
CA VAL A 127 7.98 -0.95 -1.34
C VAL A 127 7.14 -0.74 -0.09
N LEU A 128 6.78 0.52 0.17
CA LEU A 128 5.78 0.86 1.18
C LEU A 128 4.40 0.96 0.52
N SER A 129 3.39 0.52 1.25
CA SER A 129 1.99 0.55 0.83
C SER A 129 1.10 1.21 1.89
N GLY A 130 -0.04 1.75 1.46
CA GLY A 130 -1.10 2.29 2.32
C GLY A 130 -2.08 1.23 2.87
N GLU A 131 -1.81 -0.06 2.66
CA GLU A 131 -2.69 -1.14 3.12
C GLU A 131 -2.95 -1.09 4.64
N GLY A 132 -4.15 -1.43 5.05
CA GLY A 132 -4.58 -1.45 6.45
C GLY A 132 -5.24 -0.16 6.94
N ALA A 133 -5.16 0.94 6.19
CA ALA A 133 -5.78 2.20 6.57
C ALA A 133 -7.31 2.12 6.62
N ASP A 134 -7.93 1.52 5.61
CA ASP A 134 -9.38 1.37 5.50
C ASP A 134 -9.98 0.56 6.65
N GLU A 135 -9.28 -0.47 7.11
CA GLU A 135 -9.70 -1.30 8.23
C GLU A 135 -9.63 -0.55 9.56
N ILE A 136 -8.60 0.28 9.74
CA ILE A 136 -8.38 1.03 10.98
C ILE A 136 -9.33 2.23 11.08
N PHE A 137 -9.56 2.93 9.97
CA PHE A 137 -10.30 4.18 9.94
C PHE A 137 -11.71 4.08 9.35
N GLY A 138 -12.13 2.89 8.93
CA GLY A 138 -13.46 2.67 8.35
C GLY A 138 -13.62 3.27 6.95
N GLY A 139 -12.59 3.15 6.09
CA GLY A 139 -12.55 3.76 4.77
C GLY A 139 -13.47 3.12 3.71
N TYR A 140 -13.95 1.90 3.94
CA TYR A 140 -14.87 1.25 2.99
C TYR A 140 -16.28 1.83 3.07
N LEU A 141 -16.93 1.99 1.92
CA LEU A 141 -18.28 2.58 1.82
C LEU A 141 -19.32 1.91 2.72
N TYR A 142 -19.20 0.63 3.02
CA TYR A 142 -20.17 -0.05 3.86
C TYR A 142 -20.09 0.38 5.35
N PHE A 143 -18.93 0.90 5.82
CA PHE A 143 -18.81 1.44 7.17
C PHE A 143 -19.73 2.65 7.42
N HIS A 144 -20.13 3.37 6.35
CA HIS A 144 -21.12 4.46 6.44
C HIS A 144 -22.48 3.98 6.95
N LYS A 145 -22.74 2.68 6.92
CA LYS A 145 -23.98 2.07 7.41
C LYS A 145 -23.87 1.61 8.87
N ALA A 146 -22.77 1.90 9.55
CA ALA A 146 -22.64 1.55 10.96
C ALA A 146 -23.73 2.27 11.78
N PRO A 147 -24.52 1.53 12.59
CA PRO A 147 -25.64 2.13 13.32
C PRO A 147 -25.18 3.04 14.46
N ASN A 148 -23.99 2.85 14.97
CA ASN A 148 -23.36 3.64 16.04
C ASN A 148 -21.86 3.42 16.11
N ALA A 149 -21.16 4.19 16.92
CA ALA A 149 -19.72 4.15 17.08
C ALA A 149 -19.19 2.82 17.64
N GLU A 150 -19.95 2.16 18.52
CA GLU A 150 -19.57 0.88 19.10
C GLU A 150 -19.56 -0.22 18.03
N GLU A 151 -20.59 -0.28 17.19
CA GLU A 151 -20.65 -1.27 16.11
C GLU A 151 -19.61 -0.99 15.01
N LEU A 152 -19.33 0.29 14.72
CA LEU A 152 -18.21 0.68 13.86
C LEU A 152 -16.90 0.11 14.40
N HIS A 153 -16.61 0.31 15.68
CA HIS A 153 -15.39 -0.18 16.32
C HIS A 153 -15.30 -1.71 16.29
N LYS A 154 -16.38 -2.42 16.60
CA LYS A 154 -16.41 -3.89 16.53
C LYS A 154 -16.10 -4.39 15.12
N GLU A 155 -16.63 -3.72 14.11
CA GLU A 155 -16.38 -4.11 12.73
C GLU A 155 -14.93 -3.81 12.29
N THR A 156 -14.33 -2.69 12.72
CA THR A 156 -12.90 -2.43 12.45
C THR A 156 -12.01 -3.49 13.09
N VAL A 157 -12.27 -3.87 14.35
CA VAL A 157 -11.55 -4.96 15.02
C VAL A 157 -11.72 -6.29 14.26
N ARG A 158 -12.96 -6.65 13.88
CA ARG A 158 -13.23 -7.86 13.13
C ARG A 158 -12.50 -7.91 11.78
N LYS A 159 -12.38 -6.76 11.11
CA LYS A 159 -11.63 -6.66 9.84
C LYS A 159 -10.13 -6.85 10.05
N LEU A 160 -9.57 -6.20 11.05
CA LEU A 160 -8.15 -6.35 11.39
C LEU A 160 -7.79 -7.80 11.77
N ASP A 161 -8.63 -8.47 12.54
CA ASP A 161 -8.42 -9.87 12.93
C ASP A 161 -8.37 -10.83 11.72
N LYS A 162 -9.03 -10.48 10.62
CA LYS A 162 -9.09 -11.30 9.40
C LYS A 162 -8.20 -10.80 8.28
N LEU A 163 -7.53 -9.68 8.47
CA LEU A 163 -6.79 -9.00 7.40
C LEU A 163 -5.68 -9.87 6.77
N TYR A 164 -5.09 -10.77 7.56
CA TYR A 164 -4.08 -11.72 7.10
C TYR A 164 -4.60 -12.70 6.03
N GLN A 165 -5.91 -12.93 5.96
CA GLN A 165 -6.55 -13.84 4.99
C GLN A 165 -6.87 -13.14 3.66
N TYR A 166 -6.90 -11.81 3.61
CA TYR A 166 -7.35 -11.03 2.47
C TYR A 166 -6.29 -10.02 2.01
N ASP A 167 -6.34 -8.78 2.49
CA ASP A 167 -5.53 -7.71 1.94
C ASP A 167 -4.03 -7.84 2.26
N CYS A 168 -3.67 -8.31 3.45
CA CYS A 168 -2.29 -8.64 3.78
C CYS A 168 -1.77 -9.83 2.97
N LEU A 169 -2.57 -10.87 2.79
CA LEU A 169 -2.21 -12.01 1.95
C LEU A 169 -1.96 -11.54 0.51
N ARG A 170 -2.90 -10.77 -0.04
CA ARG A 170 -2.83 -10.20 -1.37
C ARG A 170 -1.56 -9.38 -1.57
N ALA A 171 -1.36 -8.37 -0.74
CA ALA A 171 -0.21 -7.48 -0.85
C ALA A 171 1.12 -8.24 -0.71
N ASN A 172 1.24 -9.09 0.30
CA ASN A 172 2.47 -9.83 0.55
C ASN A 172 2.77 -10.82 -0.59
N LYS A 173 1.84 -11.69 -0.95
CA LYS A 173 2.12 -12.74 -1.94
C LYS A 173 2.28 -12.22 -3.36
N SER A 174 1.56 -11.16 -3.75
CA SER A 174 1.74 -10.55 -5.07
C SER A 174 3.14 -9.94 -5.24
N LEU A 175 3.64 -9.27 -4.21
CA LEU A 175 4.98 -8.69 -4.21
C LEU A 175 6.05 -9.77 -4.07
N ALA A 176 5.86 -10.73 -3.17
CA ALA A 176 6.80 -11.82 -2.91
C ALA A 176 6.99 -12.74 -4.12
N ALA A 177 5.99 -12.90 -4.99
CA ALA A 177 6.10 -13.63 -6.25
C ALA A 177 7.26 -13.12 -7.12
N TRP A 178 7.62 -11.85 -6.98
CA TRP A 178 8.73 -11.21 -7.68
C TRP A 178 9.93 -10.88 -6.77
N GLY A 179 9.92 -11.37 -5.53
CA GLY A 179 10.98 -11.14 -4.55
C GLY A 179 11.07 -9.70 -4.07
N ILE A 180 9.93 -9.03 -3.93
CA ILE A 180 9.81 -7.68 -3.39
C ILE A 180 9.19 -7.77 -2.00
N GLU A 181 9.78 -7.08 -1.03
CA GLU A 181 9.23 -6.92 0.31
C GLU A 181 8.20 -5.78 0.31
N GLY A 182 6.98 -6.06 0.79
CA GLY A 182 5.97 -5.04 1.07
C GLY A 182 5.98 -4.63 2.53
N ARG A 183 6.07 -3.33 2.80
CA ARG A 183 5.96 -2.77 4.15
C ARG A 183 4.68 -1.95 4.26
N VAL A 184 3.99 -2.09 5.39
CA VAL A 184 2.64 -1.56 5.62
C VAL A 184 2.60 -0.71 6.90
N PRO A 185 2.97 0.57 6.82
CA PRO A 185 3.10 1.44 7.99
C PRO A 185 1.83 1.58 8.84
N PHE A 186 0.65 1.48 8.23
CA PHE A 186 -0.62 1.52 8.96
C PHE A 186 -0.81 0.32 9.88
N LEU A 187 -0.19 -0.81 9.58
CA LEU A 187 -0.23 -2.02 10.41
C LEU A 187 0.94 -2.12 11.40
N ASP A 188 1.73 -1.06 11.55
CA ASP A 188 2.71 -0.94 12.62
C ASP A 188 2.01 -1.03 13.98
N LYS A 189 2.52 -1.89 14.88
CA LYS A 189 1.86 -2.17 16.15
C LYS A 189 1.60 -0.92 16.99
N GLU A 190 2.60 -0.05 17.13
CA GLU A 190 2.45 1.18 17.92
C GLU A 190 1.47 2.15 17.26
N PHE A 191 1.48 2.21 15.92
CA PHE A 191 0.52 3.01 15.18
C PHE A 191 -0.91 2.50 15.40
N MET A 192 -1.13 1.19 15.25
CA MET A 192 -2.44 0.58 15.50
C MET A 192 -2.92 0.78 16.93
N ASP A 193 -2.04 0.61 17.92
CA ASP A 193 -2.39 0.83 19.33
C ASP A 193 -2.90 2.26 19.58
N VAL A 194 -2.30 3.26 18.94
CA VAL A 194 -2.77 4.65 19.03
C VAL A 194 -4.06 4.85 18.24
N ALA A 195 -4.10 4.41 17.00
CA ALA A 195 -5.23 4.64 16.10
C ALA A 195 -6.52 3.95 16.58
N MET A 196 -6.41 2.74 17.16
CA MET A 196 -7.56 2.01 17.68
C MET A 196 -8.09 2.57 19.02
N ARG A 197 -7.32 3.42 19.72
CA ARG A 197 -7.77 4.16 20.91
C ARG A 197 -8.46 5.48 20.61
N ILE A 198 -8.43 5.94 19.35
CA ILE A 198 -9.22 7.12 18.94
C ILE A 198 -10.69 6.81 19.17
N ASN A 199 -11.42 7.78 19.73
CA ASN A 199 -12.85 7.63 19.97
C ASN A 199 -13.56 7.23 18.66
N PRO A 200 -14.25 6.08 18.62
CA PRO A 200 -14.91 5.63 17.40
C PRO A 200 -15.94 6.63 16.85
N GLN A 201 -16.49 7.51 17.70
CA GLN A 201 -17.37 8.58 17.24
C GLN A 201 -16.69 9.55 16.26
N ASP A 202 -15.37 9.79 16.45
CA ASP A 202 -14.58 10.67 15.58
C ASP A 202 -14.22 10.01 14.24
N LYS A 203 -14.44 8.69 14.12
CA LYS A 203 -14.26 7.91 12.88
C LYS A 203 -15.57 7.72 12.10
N MET A 204 -16.70 8.05 12.71
CA MET A 204 -18.00 7.98 12.03
C MET A 204 -18.13 9.11 11.00
N ILE A 205 -18.80 8.80 9.91
CA ILE A 205 -19.20 9.80 8.92
C ILE A 205 -20.49 10.45 9.41
N ASN A 206 -20.47 11.75 9.49
CA ASN A 206 -21.63 12.59 9.87
C ASN A 206 -22.46 12.93 8.65
#